data_b4e5e4d58fd26f9d81cf0be8c4b1ea2c
#
_entry.id   b4e5e4d58fd26f9d81cf0be8c4b1ea2c
#
_cell.length_a   1.000
_cell.length_b   1.000
_cell.length_c   1.000
_cell.angle_alpha   90.00
_cell.angle_beta   90.00
_cell.angle_gamma   90.00
#
_symmetry.space_group_name_H-M   'P 1'
#
loop_
_entity.id
_entity.type
_entity.pdbx_description
1 polymer ?
#
loop_
_entity_poly.entity_id
_entity_poly.type
_entity_poly.pdbx_seq_one_letter_code
_entity_poly.pdbx_strand_id
1 'polypeptide(L)'
;MSAFSEKLYNTRIKQGLTQSDVAKLVPMTQSSYSRIENGFQEPNLSQLKRIAEVLNVSLDYLLDVETEYYNNQINADIKEQIKFIYEHYIAKEKIINDDEE
;
A
#
# COMPACT_ATOMS: atom_id res chain seq x y z
N MET A 1 -18.19 -0.90 1.67
CA MET A 1 -16.76 -0.78 2.00
C MET A 1 -16.05 0.03 0.92
N SER A 2 -15.05 0.80 1.30
CA SER A 2 -14.21 1.49 0.32
C SER A 2 -13.27 0.49 -0.34
N ALA A 3 -12.66 0.89 -1.46
CA ALA A 3 -11.65 0.05 -2.13
C ALA A 3 -10.49 -0.27 -1.19
N PHE A 4 -10.08 0.71 -0.36
CA PHE A 4 -9.03 0.51 0.63
C PHE A 4 -9.44 -0.56 1.66
N SER A 5 -10.66 -0.47 2.19
CA SER A 5 -11.17 -1.43 3.18
C SER A 5 -11.19 -2.85 2.64
N GLU A 6 -11.64 -3.02 1.41
CA GLU A 6 -11.68 -4.33 0.77
C GLU A 6 -10.27 -4.87 0.55
N LYS A 7 -9.36 -4.02 0.11
CA LYS A 7 -7.97 -4.41 -0.11
C LYS A 7 -7.32 -4.86 1.19
N LEU A 8 -7.56 -4.10 2.24
CA LEU A 8 -7.04 -4.40 3.56
C LEU A 8 -7.55 -5.74 4.08
N TYR A 9 -8.86 -5.95 4.00
CA TYR A 9 -9.50 -7.19 4.40
C TYR A 9 -8.93 -8.38 3.62
N ASN A 10 -8.91 -8.28 2.29
CA ASN A 10 -8.46 -9.37 1.43
C ASN A 10 -6.99 -9.70 1.68
N THR A 11 -6.16 -8.69 1.88
CA THR A 11 -4.73 -8.88 2.15
C THR A 11 -4.53 -9.61 3.46
N ARG A 12 -5.27 -9.20 4.50
CA ARG A 12 -5.19 -9.85 5.82
C ARG A 12 -5.59 -11.32 5.72
N ILE A 13 -6.68 -11.60 5.05
CA ILE A 13 -7.17 -12.98 4.88
C ILE A 13 -6.13 -13.83 4.13
N LYS A 14 -5.54 -13.29 3.08
CA LYS A 14 -4.50 -14.00 2.33
C LYS A 14 -3.28 -14.34 3.18
N GLN A 15 -2.96 -13.46 4.14
CA GLN A 15 -1.82 -13.70 5.04
C GLN A 15 -2.17 -14.66 6.17
N GLY A 16 -3.44 -15.06 6.29
CA GLY A 16 -3.87 -15.97 7.33
C GLY A 16 -3.94 -15.33 8.72
N LEU A 17 -4.07 -14.01 8.78
CA LEU A 17 -4.08 -13.27 10.04
C LEU A 17 -5.50 -12.90 10.44
N THR A 18 -5.75 -12.89 11.77
CA THR A 18 -7.00 -12.37 12.33
C THR A 18 -6.87 -10.86 12.54
N GLN A 19 -8.00 -10.19 12.74
CA GLN A 19 -7.98 -8.77 13.11
C GLN A 19 -7.21 -8.55 14.42
N SER A 20 -7.34 -9.48 15.34
CA SER A 20 -6.61 -9.43 16.61
C SER A 20 -5.10 -9.51 16.40
N ASP A 21 -4.66 -10.39 15.50
CA ASP A 21 -3.25 -10.55 15.19
C ASP A 21 -2.65 -9.25 14.65
N VAL A 22 -3.33 -8.65 13.69
CA VAL A 22 -2.84 -7.40 13.10
C VAL A 22 -2.85 -6.27 14.12
N ALA A 23 -3.92 -6.16 14.89
CA ALA A 23 -4.04 -5.12 15.92
C ALA A 23 -2.89 -5.18 16.93
N LYS A 24 -2.51 -6.37 17.35
CA LYS A 24 -1.39 -6.55 18.29
C LYS A 24 -0.07 -6.08 17.72
N LEU A 25 0.14 -6.33 16.45
CA LEU A 25 1.42 -6.04 15.79
C LEU A 25 1.55 -4.58 15.36
N VAL A 26 0.45 -3.89 15.12
CA VAL A 26 0.49 -2.49 14.66
C VAL A 26 1.07 -1.53 15.69
N PRO A 27 0.93 -1.48 17.01
CA PRO A 27 -0.09 -1.99 17.95
C PRO A 27 -1.27 -1.02 18.08
N MET A 28 -2.45 -1.58 18.19
CA MET A 28 -3.68 -0.81 18.42
C MET A 28 -4.74 -1.76 18.97
N THR A 29 -5.87 -1.22 19.40
CA THR A 29 -6.95 -2.08 19.88
C THR A 29 -7.59 -2.80 18.70
N GLN A 30 -8.10 -3.99 18.93
CA GLN A 30 -8.82 -4.73 17.89
C GLN A 30 -10.04 -3.93 17.42
N SER A 31 -10.71 -3.25 18.34
CA SER A 31 -11.85 -2.41 18.02
C SER A 31 -11.49 -1.31 17.01
N SER A 32 -10.38 -0.62 17.25
CA SER A 32 -9.91 0.42 16.33
C SER A 32 -9.52 -0.16 14.98
N TYR A 33 -8.80 -1.28 14.97
CA TYR A 33 -8.40 -1.91 13.72
C TYR A 33 -9.64 -2.37 12.93
N SER A 34 -10.61 -2.97 13.61
CA SER A 34 -11.85 -3.41 12.99
C SER A 34 -12.57 -2.24 12.31
N ARG A 35 -12.59 -1.07 12.96
CA ARG A 35 -13.21 0.12 12.37
C ARG A 35 -12.50 0.58 11.11
N ILE A 36 -11.18 0.49 11.11
CA ILE A 36 -10.39 0.82 9.92
C ILE A 36 -10.73 -0.14 8.78
N GLU A 37 -10.73 -1.44 9.05
CA GLU A 37 -11.01 -2.46 8.05
C GLU A 37 -12.44 -2.38 7.52
N ASN A 38 -13.37 -1.94 8.35
CA ASN A 38 -14.78 -1.78 7.94
C ASN A 38 -15.08 -0.41 7.33
N GLY A 39 -14.10 0.47 7.26
CA GLY A 39 -14.25 1.76 6.62
C GLY A 39 -14.87 2.84 7.48
N PHE A 40 -14.99 2.63 8.79
CA PHE A 40 -15.56 3.61 9.71
C PHE A 40 -14.53 4.57 10.31
N GLN A 41 -13.26 4.26 10.13
CA GLN A 41 -12.18 5.07 10.68
C GLN A 41 -11.00 5.04 9.70
N GLU A 42 -10.39 6.19 9.47
CA GLU A 42 -9.18 6.25 8.66
C GLU A 42 -7.97 6.07 9.57
N PRO A 43 -6.97 5.27 9.14
CA PRO A 43 -5.72 5.18 9.89
C PRO A 43 -4.91 6.47 9.71
N ASN A 44 -4.16 6.85 10.74
CA ASN A 44 -3.17 7.90 10.55
C ASN A 44 -1.97 7.34 9.79
N LEU A 45 -1.04 8.21 9.39
CA LEU A 45 0.09 7.79 8.58
C LEU A 45 0.95 6.73 9.26
N SER A 46 1.22 6.88 10.55
CA SER A 46 2.03 5.91 11.30
C SER A 46 1.36 4.54 11.34
N GLN A 47 0.06 4.53 11.58
CA GLN A 47 -0.72 3.29 11.60
C GLN A 47 -0.73 2.64 10.22
N LEU A 48 -0.92 3.42 9.18
CA LEU A 48 -0.95 2.93 7.81
C LEU A 48 0.37 2.28 7.41
N LYS A 49 1.48 2.93 7.74
CA LYS A 49 2.82 2.38 7.48
C LYS A 49 3.01 1.06 8.21
N ARG A 50 2.62 0.99 9.47
CA ARG A 50 2.80 -0.21 10.26
C ARG A 50 1.89 -1.34 9.78
N ILE A 51 0.66 -1.03 9.39
CA ILE A 51 -0.25 -2.01 8.81
C ILE A 51 0.36 -2.64 7.57
N ALA A 52 0.92 -1.82 6.69
CA ALA A 52 1.58 -2.30 5.47
C ALA A 52 2.75 -3.23 5.80
N GLU A 53 3.58 -2.86 6.79
CA GLU A 53 4.68 -3.71 7.24
C GLU A 53 4.20 -5.05 7.77
N VAL A 54 3.18 -5.01 8.63
CA VAL A 54 2.61 -6.24 9.23
C VAL A 54 2.05 -7.16 8.17
N LEU A 55 1.39 -6.59 7.17
CA LEU A 55 0.80 -7.36 6.08
C LEU A 55 1.80 -7.68 4.96
N ASN A 56 3.03 -7.19 5.09
CA ASN A 56 4.10 -7.42 4.12
C ASN A 56 3.73 -6.99 2.71
N VAL A 57 3.13 -5.81 2.61
CA VAL A 57 2.77 -5.20 1.32
C VAL A 57 3.21 -3.75 1.32
N SER A 58 3.30 -3.16 0.15
CA SER A 58 3.64 -1.74 0.02
C SER A 58 2.41 -0.86 0.32
N LEU A 59 2.68 0.39 0.66
CA LEU A 59 1.63 1.38 0.80
C LEU A 59 0.89 1.57 -0.53
N ASP A 60 1.63 1.58 -1.63
CA ASP A 60 1.05 1.72 -2.96
C ASP A 60 0.04 0.62 -3.24
N TYR A 61 0.35 -0.60 -2.82
CA TYR A 61 -0.56 -1.73 -2.97
C TYR A 61 -1.86 -1.50 -2.19
N LEU A 62 -1.74 -1.09 -0.93
CA LEU A 62 -2.92 -0.85 -0.10
C LEU A 62 -3.74 0.35 -0.59
N LEU A 63 -3.08 1.34 -1.17
CA LEU A 63 -3.73 2.54 -1.67
C LEU A 63 -4.03 2.46 -3.16
N ASP A 64 -4.39 1.28 -3.62
CA ASP A 64 -4.66 0.99 -5.03
C ASP A 64 -5.70 1.92 -5.66
N VAL A 65 -6.61 2.45 -4.85
CA VAL A 65 -7.58 3.43 -5.31
C VAL A 65 -6.90 4.70 -5.85
N GLU A 66 -5.75 5.06 -5.29
CA GLU A 66 -4.97 6.18 -5.77
C GLU A 66 -4.42 5.91 -7.17
N THR A 67 -3.97 4.68 -7.41
CA THR A 67 -3.50 4.28 -8.73
C THR A 67 -4.62 4.39 -9.75
N GLU A 68 -5.82 3.96 -9.41
CA GLU A 68 -6.98 4.08 -10.28
C GLU A 68 -7.32 5.53 -10.55
N TYR A 69 -7.27 6.37 -9.53
CA TYR A 69 -7.48 7.81 -9.68
C TYR A 69 -6.48 8.41 -10.66
N TYR A 70 -5.21 8.10 -10.49
CA TYR A 70 -4.16 8.60 -11.37
C TYR A 70 -4.37 8.16 -12.81
N ASN A 71 -4.79 6.92 -13.00
CA ASN A 71 -5.04 6.39 -14.33
C ASN A 71 -6.20 7.11 -15.02
N ASN A 72 -7.20 7.55 -14.27
CA ASN A 72 -8.42 8.13 -14.82
C ASN A 72 -8.41 9.65 -14.83
N GLN A 73 -7.74 10.29 -13.88
CA GLN A 73 -7.84 11.73 -13.66
C GLN A 73 -6.59 12.51 -14.04
N ILE A 74 -5.43 11.90 -13.94
CA ILE A 74 -4.17 12.57 -14.23
C ILE A 74 -3.85 12.38 -15.69
N ASN A 75 -3.43 13.48 -16.33
CA ASN A 75 -3.17 13.48 -17.75
C ASN A 75 -1.92 12.66 -18.13
N ALA A 76 -1.76 12.45 -19.44
CA ALA A 76 -0.68 11.65 -19.99
C ALA A 76 0.71 12.20 -19.63
N ASP A 77 0.84 13.51 -19.50
CA ASP A 77 2.13 14.13 -19.20
C ASP A 77 2.67 13.69 -17.84
N ILE A 78 1.80 13.61 -16.84
CA ILE A 78 2.21 13.19 -15.51
C ILE A 78 2.57 11.71 -15.52
N LYS A 79 1.80 10.91 -16.23
CA LYS A 79 2.10 9.48 -16.39
C LYS A 79 3.45 9.27 -17.05
N GLU A 80 3.77 10.05 -18.07
CA GLU A 80 5.07 9.99 -18.73
C GLU A 80 6.19 10.40 -17.81
N GLN A 81 5.98 11.41 -16.97
CA GLN A 81 6.99 11.84 -16.01
C GLN A 81 7.30 10.74 -14.98
N ILE A 82 6.26 10.08 -14.48
CA ILE A 82 6.44 8.97 -13.54
C ILE A 82 7.20 7.83 -14.24
N LYS A 83 6.80 7.49 -15.45
CA LYS A 83 7.47 6.46 -16.23
C LYS A 83 8.93 6.80 -16.49
N PHE A 84 9.20 8.06 -16.82
CA PHE A 84 10.57 8.53 -17.06
C PHE A 84 11.42 8.38 -15.81
N ILE A 85 10.90 8.78 -14.66
CA ILE A 85 11.61 8.65 -13.38
C ILE A 85 11.94 7.19 -13.11
N TYR A 86 10.96 6.33 -13.27
CA TYR A 86 11.15 4.91 -13.05
C TYR A 86 12.22 4.34 -13.97
N GLU A 87 12.12 4.57 -15.26
CA GLU A 87 13.07 4.04 -16.24
C GLU A 87 14.48 4.62 -16.05
N HIS A 88 14.54 5.91 -15.72
CA HIS A 88 15.83 6.61 -15.63
C HIS A 88 16.60 6.24 -14.36
N TYR A 89 15.90 6.10 -13.23
CA TYR A 89 16.57 5.83 -11.96
C TYR A 89 16.64 4.35 -11.64
N ILE A 90 15.56 3.63 -11.81
CA ILE A 90 15.49 2.22 -11.43
C ILE A 90 16.25 1.35 -12.44
N ALA A 91 15.98 1.54 -13.73
CA ALA A 91 16.67 0.78 -14.78
C ALA A 91 18.16 1.07 -14.80
N LYS A 92 18.52 2.33 -14.55
CA LYS A 92 19.94 2.73 -14.51
C LYS A 92 20.68 2.06 -13.36
N GLU A 93 20.07 2.00 -12.19
CA GLU A 93 20.66 1.30 -11.06
C GLU A 93 20.85 -0.19 -11.36
N LYS A 94 19.89 -0.78 -12.02
CA LYS A 94 19.95 -2.17 -12.40
C LYS A 94 21.10 -2.43 -13.38
N ILE A 95 21.30 -1.53 -14.34
CA ILE A 95 22.40 -1.63 -15.30
C ILE A 95 23.74 -1.50 -14.58
N ILE A 96 23.86 -0.57 -13.65
CA ILE A 96 25.10 -0.38 -12.88
C ILE A 96 25.41 -1.64 -12.07
N ASN A 97 24.41 -2.24 -11.45
CA ASN A 97 24.59 -3.47 -10.68
C ASN A 97 25.05 -4.62 -11.57
N ASP A 98 24.53 -4.71 -12.77
CA ASP A 98 24.91 -5.74 -13.73
C ASP A 98 26.39 -5.54 -14.17
N ASP A 99 26.80 -4.29 -14.32
CA ASP A 99 28.18 -3.97 -14.72
C ASP A 99 29.20 -4.30 -13.65
N GLU A 100 28.82 -4.35 -12.40
CA GLU A 100 29.69 -4.70 -11.30
C GLU A 100 30.01 -6.19 -11.22
N GLU A 101 29.24 -6.99 -11.90
CA GLU A 101 29.47 -8.41 -11.99
C GLU A 101 30.52 -8.73 -13.04
#